data_6a634543f0016e5aa97dfde237544f5a
#
_entry.id   6a634543f0016e5aa97dfde237544f5a
#
_cell.length_a   1.000
_cell.length_b   1.000
_cell.length_c   1.000
_cell.angle_alpha   90.00
_cell.angle_beta   90.00
_cell.angle_gamma   90.00
#
_symmetry.space_group_name_H-M   'P 1'
#
loop_
_entity.id
_entity.type
_entity.pdbx_description
1 polymer ?
#
loop_
_entity_poly.entity_id
_entity_poly.type
_entity_poly.pdbx_seq_one_letter_code
_entity_poly.pdbx_strand_id
1 'polypeptide(L)'
;IGQGVEFDYCAVHAVRALRELGVDAHVVNNNPETVSTDYDTSDGLFFEPISAEEVADVIETTGADGVMVQFGGQTSVNVGAPLEAELDRRGLDCTILGTSVEAMDLAEDRDRFNVLMDELDIAQPNGGTATSREEALELAHEIGYPVLVRPSYVLGGRAMRVVEDDEALERYIEEAVRVSPDKPILVDQFLADAVELDVDAVADGEDVLIGGVMEHVESAGVHSGDSACMIPPRSLDDATLSRVRSVTEDIARALETVGLLNVQLAVTGVHDADADAEVYVLEANPRSSRTVPFVSKATGVPIAKIAATVMTDQSL
;
A
#
# COMPACT_ATOMS: atom_id res chain seq x y z
N ILE A 1 12.42 7.89 6.71
CA ILE A 1 12.16 7.31 5.35
C ILE A 1 12.92 6.01 5.27
N GLY A 2 12.21 4.90 5.15
CA GLY A 2 12.83 3.59 5.43
C GLY A 2 13.06 2.68 4.24
N GLN A 3 12.55 2.92 3.03
CA GLN A 3 12.49 1.85 2.04
C GLN A 3 13.05 2.14 0.65
N GLY A 4 13.01 3.33 0.13
CA GLY A 4 13.46 3.59 -1.23
C GLY A 4 13.43 5.06 -1.62
N VAL A 5 14.06 5.38 -2.74
CA VAL A 5 14.13 6.75 -3.26
C VAL A 5 12.74 7.32 -3.61
N GLU A 6 11.78 6.46 -3.89
CA GLU A 6 10.39 6.83 -4.19
C GLU A 6 9.71 7.48 -2.97
N PHE A 7 9.96 6.94 -1.80
CA PHE A 7 9.46 7.50 -0.54
C PHE A 7 10.18 8.76 -0.15
N ASP A 8 11.47 8.86 -0.44
CA ASP A 8 12.24 10.10 -0.29
C ASP A 8 11.67 11.22 -1.18
N TYR A 9 11.35 10.91 -2.45
CA TYR A 9 10.65 11.84 -3.33
C TYR A 9 9.34 12.34 -2.71
N CYS A 10 8.51 11.42 -2.19
CA CYS A 10 7.25 11.78 -1.58
C CYS A 10 7.44 12.70 -0.35
N ALA A 11 8.39 12.37 0.53
CA ALA A 11 8.71 13.17 1.71
C ALA A 11 9.22 14.57 1.35
N VAL A 12 10.12 14.69 0.37
CA VAL A 12 10.64 15.99 -0.11
C VAL A 12 9.50 16.86 -0.66
N HIS A 13 8.59 16.27 -1.43
CA HIS A 13 7.44 17.00 -1.97
C HIS A 13 6.42 17.39 -0.90
N ALA A 14 6.21 16.54 0.11
CA ALA A 14 5.38 16.85 1.27
C ALA A 14 5.96 18.04 2.05
N VAL A 15 7.24 17.99 2.41
CA VAL A 15 7.95 19.09 3.11
C VAL A 15 7.81 20.41 2.33
N ARG A 16 8.02 20.38 1.01
CA ARG A 16 7.87 21.57 0.18
C ARG A 16 6.46 22.13 0.21
N ALA A 17 5.44 21.27 0.16
CA ALA A 17 4.05 21.71 0.24
C ALA A 17 3.74 22.36 1.59
N LEU A 18 4.16 21.75 2.69
CA LEU A 18 3.98 22.29 4.05
C LEU A 18 4.65 23.66 4.21
N ARG A 19 5.89 23.81 3.73
CA ARG A 19 6.60 25.10 3.76
C ARG A 19 5.93 26.17 2.89
N GLU A 20 5.38 25.80 1.73
CA GLU A 20 4.57 26.68 0.88
C GLU A 20 3.29 27.17 1.61
N LEU A 21 2.75 26.37 2.54
CA LEU A 21 1.63 26.74 3.42
C LEU A 21 2.05 27.54 4.67
N GLY A 22 3.35 27.72 4.88
CA GLY A 22 3.89 28.42 6.06
C GLY A 22 3.95 27.55 7.32
N VAL A 23 3.93 26.23 7.16
CA VAL A 23 4.10 25.25 8.23
C VAL A 23 5.58 24.88 8.33
N ASP A 24 6.13 24.92 9.54
CA ASP A 24 7.49 24.45 9.82
C ASP A 24 7.52 22.91 9.68
N ALA A 25 8.34 22.40 8.77
CA ALA A 25 8.41 20.99 8.46
C ALA A 25 9.76 20.39 8.85
N HIS A 26 9.71 19.40 9.75
CA HIS A 26 10.88 18.67 10.22
C HIS A 26 10.95 17.28 9.58
N VAL A 27 12.16 16.77 9.36
CA VAL A 27 12.40 15.43 8.83
C VAL A 27 13.16 14.58 9.85
N VAL A 28 12.63 13.39 10.13
CA VAL A 28 13.34 12.32 10.85
C VAL A 28 13.73 11.25 9.85
N ASN A 29 15.02 10.99 9.68
CA ASN A 29 15.51 9.97 8.76
C ASN A 29 16.90 9.50 9.22
N ASN A 30 17.14 8.21 9.16
CA ASN A 30 18.41 7.59 9.50
C ASN A 30 19.36 7.38 8.31
N ASN A 31 18.97 7.77 7.10
CA ASN A 31 19.77 7.64 5.90
C ASN A 31 20.31 9.03 5.47
N PRO A 32 21.64 9.28 5.55
CA PRO A 32 22.21 10.58 5.19
C PRO A 32 22.38 10.78 3.68
N GLU A 33 22.06 9.80 2.84
CA GLU A 33 22.33 9.83 1.40
C GLU A 33 21.08 10.07 0.55
N THR A 34 20.08 10.79 1.10
CA THR A 34 18.82 11.08 0.41
C THR A 34 18.53 12.58 0.38
N VAL A 35 17.74 13.04 -0.59
CA VAL A 35 17.41 14.46 -0.77
C VAL A 35 16.61 15.03 0.41
N SER A 36 15.79 14.23 1.08
CA SER A 36 15.07 14.67 2.28
C SER A 36 16.01 15.03 3.43
N THR A 37 17.24 14.54 3.41
CA THR A 37 18.29 14.85 4.40
C THR A 37 19.28 15.90 3.94
N ASP A 38 19.03 16.57 2.82
CA ASP A 38 19.78 17.78 2.47
C ASP A 38 19.42 18.89 3.45
N TYR A 39 20.43 19.64 3.91
CA TYR A 39 20.33 20.62 5.01
C TYR A 39 19.35 21.78 4.73
N ASP A 40 18.97 22.01 3.49
CA ASP A 40 18.07 23.07 3.05
C ASP A 40 16.68 22.57 2.63
N THR A 41 16.43 21.26 2.73
CA THR A 41 15.14 20.67 2.34
C THR A 41 14.06 20.97 3.36
N SER A 42 14.34 20.80 4.66
CA SER A 42 13.40 21.00 5.76
C SER A 42 13.84 22.10 6.73
N ASP A 43 12.94 22.50 7.63
CA ASP A 43 13.23 23.50 8.65
C ASP A 43 13.99 22.90 9.84
N GLY A 44 13.95 21.58 9.99
CA GLY A 44 14.76 20.81 10.94
C GLY A 44 15.00 19.40 10.46
N LEU A 45 16.21 18.90 10.65
CA LEU A 45 16.64 17.56 10.26
C LEU A 45 17.19 16.81 11.46
N PHE A 46 16.65 15.61 11.69
CA PHE A 46 17.03 14.73 12.78
C PHE A 46 17.46 13.38 12.24
N PHE A 47 18.73 13.01 12.50
CA PHE A 47 19.29 11.70 12.15
C PHE A 47 19.10 10.72 13.30
N GLU A 48 17.86 10.20 13.41
CA GLU A 48 17.49 9.27 14.47
C GLU A 48 16.89 7.98 13.87
N PRO A 49 16.94 6.88 14.62
CA PRO A 49 16.16 5.70 14.28
C PRO A 49 14.68 6.04 14.14
N ILE A 50 14.00 5.37 13.20
CA ILE A 50 12.56 5.53 13.03
C ILE A 50 11.87 4.56 14.00
N SER A 51 11.89 4.91 15.28
CA SER A 51 11.15 4.22 16.34
C SER A 51 10.27 5.20 17.12
N ALA A 52 9.32 4.69 17.86
CA ALA A 52 8.35 5.52 18.59
C ALA A 52 9.04 6.44 19.61
N GLU A 53 10.05 5.93 20.30
CA GLU A 53 10.76 6.65 21.36
C GLU A 53 11.55 7.83 20.79
N GLU A 54 12.35 7.60 19.74
CA GLU A 54 13.17 8.65 19.13
C GLU A 54 12.32 9.69 18.39
N VAL A 55 11.24 9.26 17.73
CA VAL A 55 10.30 10.19 17.10
C VAL A 55 9.60 11.05 18.15
N ALA A 56 9.21 10.48 19.30
CA ALA A 56 8.62 11.23 20.40
C ALA A 56 9.64 12.22 21.03
N ASP A 57 10.94 11.87 21.12
CA ASP A 57 11.99 12.78 21.56
C ASP A 57 12.13 13.99 20.63
N VAL A 58 12.03 13.78 19.33
CA VAL A 58 12.05 14.85 18.34
C VAL A 58 10.80 15.73 18.48
N ILE A 59 9.63 15.16 18.64
CA ILE A 59 8.37 15.90 18.87
C ILE A 59 8.47 16.75 20.14
N GLU A 60 8.94 16.19 21.24
CA GLU A 60 9.13 16.92 22.50
C GLU A 60 10.15 18.07 22.36
N THR A 61 11.21 17.85 21.56
CA THR A 61 12.26 18.87 21.33
C THR A 61 11.78 20.01 20.45
N THR A 62 10.99 19.70 19.42
CA THR A 62 10.53 20.68 18.43
C THR A 62 9.22 21.34 18.83
N GLY A 63 8.41 20.69 19.67
CA GLY A 63 7.04 21.10 19.96
C GLY A 63 6.11 20.93 18.74
N ALA A 64 6.37 19.93 17.89
CA ALA A 64 5.55 19.70 16.70
C ALA A 64 4.13 19.33 17.07
N ASP A 65 3.15 19.94 16.41
CA ASP A 65 1.70 19.71 16.62
C ASP A 65 1.20 18.46 15.90
N GLY A 66 1.92 18.01 14.87
CA GLY A 66 1.52 16.85 14.06
C GLY A 66 2.69 16.07 13.49
N VAL A 67 2.45 14.80 13.17
CA VAL A 67 3.39 13.90 12.52
C VAL A 67 2.73 13.16 11.36
N MET A 68 3.41 13.09 10.22
CA MET A 68 2.95 12.39 9.01
C MET A 68 3.75 11.12 8.82
N VAL A 69 3.10 9.95 8.94
CA VAL A 69 3.74 8.64 8.79
C VAL A 69 3.58 8.04 7.39
N GLN A 70 2.64 8.53 6.58
CA GLN A 70 2.28 7.92 5.29
C GLN A 70 3.35 8.10 4.18
N PHE A 71 4.26 9.08 4.29
CA PHE A 71 5.22 9.39 3.22
C PHE A 71 6.48 8.51 3.23
N GLY A 72 6.78 7.85 4.33
CA GLY A 72 8.01 7.06 4.50
C GLY A 72 7.89 5.58 4.17
N GLY A 73 6.78 5.16 3.54
CA GLY A 73 6.49 3.75 3.25
C GLY A 73 6.20 2.94 4.51
N GLN A 74 6.27 1.61 4.40
CA GLN A 74 5.89 0.71 5.48
C GLN A 74 6.65 0.93 6.79
N THR A 75 7.93 1.29 6.71
CA THR A 75 8.73 1.53 7.91
C THR A 75 8.19 2.64 8.78
N SER A 76 7.68 3.73 8.18
CA SER A 76 7.11 4.82 8.96
C SER A 76 5.67 4.55 9.38
N VAL A 77 4.88 3.84 8.58
CA VAL A 77 3.52 3.40 8.97
C VAL A 77 3.58 2.50 10.20
N ASN A 78 4.51 1.54 10.24
CA ASN A 78 4.68 0.63 11.37
C ASN A 78 5.03 1.33 12.70
N VAL A 79 5.45 2.58 12.66
CA VAL A 79 5.70 3.39 13.87
C VAL A 79 4.40 4.03 14.38
N GLY A 80 3.34 4.10 13.58
CA GLY A 80 2.11 4.82 13.93
C GLY A 80 1.51 4.41 15.27
N ALA A 81 1.08 3.16 15.41
CA ALA A 81 0.46 2.66 16.65
C ALA A 81 1.40 2.73 17.88
N PRO A 82 2.68 2.30 17.80
CA PRO A 82 3.62 2.50 18.90
C PRO A 82 3.82 3.98 19.27
N LEU A 83 3.81 4.88 18.28
CA LEU A 83 3.99 6.30 18.51
C LEU A 83 2.77 6.92 19.22
N GLU A 84 1.55 6.59 18.81
CA GLU A 84 0.34 7.03 19.52
C GLU A 84 0.41 6.67 21.01
N ALA A 85 0.74 5.41 21.31
CA ALA A 85 0.90 4.95 22.69
C ALA A 85 2.01 5.68 23.45
N GLU A 86 3.11 6.04 22.77
CA GLU A 86 4.23 6.75 23.37
C GLU A 86 3.90 8.24 23.62
N LEU A 87 3.18 8.89 22.70
CA LEU A 87 2.68 10.25 22.86
C LEU A 87 1.73 10.36 24.05
N ASP A 88 0.77 9.44 24.17
CA ASP A 88 -0.15 9.35 25.30
C ASP A 88 0.60 9.13 26.62
N ARG A 89 1.56 8.21 26.64
CA ARG A 89 2.36 7.90 27.83
C ARG A 89 3.15 9.11 28.34
N ARG A 90 3.67 9.94 27.42
CA ARG A 90 4.44 11.15 27.74
C ARG A 90 3.56 12.38 27.97
N GLY A 91 2.30 12.34 27.58
CA GLY A 91 1.36 13.46 27.61
C GLY A 91 1.76 14.57 26.61
N LEU A 92 2.27 14.17 25.44
CA LEU A 92 2.63 15.08 24.35
C LEU A 92 1.38 15.40 23.51
N ASP A 93 1.13 16.67 23.27
CA ASP A 93 0.02 17.15 22.43
C ASP A 93 0.47 17.18 20.96
N CYS A 94 0.49 16.02 20.32
CA CYS A 94 0.85 15.86 18.93
C CYS A 94 -0.05 14.80 18.30
N THR A 95 -0.54 15.07 17.09
CA THR A 95 -1.49 14.18 16.38
C THR A 95 -0.82 13.51 15.20
N ILE A 96 -1.12 12.21 14.94
CA ILE A 96 -0.80 11.59 13.66
C ILE A 96 -1.76 12.12 12.62
N LEU A 97 -1.21 12.86 11.64
CA LEU A 97 -1.98 13.51 10.59
C LEU A 97 -2.21 12.55 9.42
N GLY A 98 -3.38 12.67 8.82
CA GLY A 98 -3.79 11.85 7.67
C GLY A 98 -4.73 10.73 8.06
N THR A 99 -4.68 9.61 7.33
CA THR A 99 -5.46 8.40 7.63
C THR A 99 -5.14 7.89 9.04
N SER A 100 -6.14 7.50 9.80
CA SER A 100 -5.97 7.01 11.16
C SER A 100 -5.14 5.72 11.19
N VAL A 101 -4.43 5.50 12.30
CA VAL A 101 -3.67 4.25 12.51
C VAL A 101 -4.58 3.04 12.43
N GLU A 102 -5.80 3.12 13.00
CA GLU A 102 -6.79 2.05 12.94
C GLU A 102 -7.19 1.68 11.51
N ALA A 103 -7.38 2.68 10.63
CA ALA A 103 -7.70 2.44 9.23
C ALA A 103 -6.50 1.87 8.44
N MET A 104 -5.27 2.28 8.78
CA MET A 104 -4.06 1.69 8.22
C MET A 104 -3.91 0.22 8.64
N ASP A 105 -4.14 -0.09 9.92
CA ASP A 105 -4.10 -1.46 10.44
C ASP A 105 -5.21 -2.33 9.83
N LEU A 106 -6.42 -1.77 9.63
CA LEU A 106 -7.52 -2.48 8.97
C LEU A 106 -7.16 -2.87 7.53
N ALA A 107 -6.54 -1.95 6.79
CA ALA A 107 -6.13 -2.20 5.41
C ALA A 107 -5.01 -3.25 5.30
N GLU A 108 -4.16 -3.39 6.32
CA GLU A 108 -3.06 -4.36 6.35
C GLU A 108 -3.48 -5.73 6.92
N ASP A 109 -4.52 -5.77 7.75
CA ASP A 109 -5.07 -7.02 8.29
C ASP A 109 -5.96 -7.69 7.24
N ARG A 110 -5.48 -8.81 6.69
CA ARG A 110 -6.16 -9.52 5.62
C ARG A 110 -7.61 -9.90 5.96
N ASP A 111 -7.84 -10.40 7.17
CA ASP A 111 -9.17 -10.90 7.55
C ASP A 111 -10.16 -9.73 7.69
N ARG A 112 -9.71 -8.64 8.31
CA ARG A 112 -10.51 -7.41 8.44
C ARG A 112 -10.76 -6.75 7.08
N PHE A 113 -9.74 -6.70 6.23
CA PHE A 113 -9.85 -6.14 4.88
C PHE A 113 -10.81 -6.96 4.01
N ASN A 114 -10.76 -8.30 4.09
CA ASN A 114 -11.70 -9.17 3.38
C ASN A 114 -13.16 -8.89 3.81
N VAL A 115 -13.41 -8.75 5.12
CA VAL A 115 -14.76 -8.39 5.62
C VAL A 115 -15.21 -7.05 5.04
N LEU A 116 -14.33 -6.05 5.00
CA LEU A 116 -14.66 -4.74 4.43
C LEU A 116 -14.99 -4.84 2.93
N MET A 117 -14.24 -5.63 2.17
CA MET A 117 -14.51 -5.82 0.74
C MET A 117 -15.84 -6.54 0.51
N ASP A 118 -16.17 -7.55 1.34
CA ASP A 118 -17.46 -8.22 1.30
C ASP A 118 -18.63 -7.26 1.59
N GLU A 119 -18.48 -6.37 2.57
CA GLU A 119 -19.48 -5.35 2.90
C GLU A 119 -19.70 -4.34 1.75
N LEU A 120 -18.66 -4.07 0.97
CA LEU A 120 -18.70 -3.19 -0.20
C LEU A 120 -19.12 -3.87 -1.50
N ASP A 121 -19.35 -5.18 -1.50
CA ASP A 121 -19.61 -5.99 -2.70
C ASP A 121 -18.48 -5.83 -3.74
N ILE A 122 -17.24 -5.84 -3.27
CA ILE A 122 -16.02 -5.74 -4.07
C ILE A 122 -15.33 -7.10 -4.10
N ALA A 123 -15.07 -7.61 -5.31
CA ALA A 123 -14.47 -8.91 -5.50
C ALA A 123 -12.98 -8.93 -5.08
N GLN A 124 -12.58 -10.00 -4.40
CA GLN A 124 -11.20 -10.35 -4.09
C GLN A 124 -10.91 -11.77 -4.58
N PRO A 125 -9.63 -12.11 -4.87
CA PRO A 125 -9.28 -13.50 -5.12
C PRO A 125 -9.63 -14.36 -3.91
N ASN A 126 -10.31 -15.49 -4.12
CA ASN A 126 -10.54 -16.43 -3.05
C ASN A 126 -9.21 -16.91 -2.46
N GLY A 127 -9.16 -17.07 -1.16
CA GLY A 127 -7.91 -17.51 -0.54
C GLY A 127 -8.00 -17.64 0.97
N GLY A 128 -6.93 -18.15 1.54
CA GLY A 128 -6.85 -18.35 2.98
C GLY A 128 -5.44 -18.66 3.47
N THR A 129 -5.36 -18.82 4.79
CA THR A 129 -4.14 -19.14 5.49
C THR A 129 -4.20 -20.59 5.97
N ALA A 130 -3.17 -21.37 5.65
CA ALA A 130 -3.02 -22.74 6.08
C ALA A 130 -1.82 -22.86 7.04
N THR A 131 -2.03 -23.55 8.16
CA THR A 131 -1.00 -23.85 9.18
C THR A 131 -0.51 -25.29 9.11
N SER A 132 -1.19 -26.11 8.31
CA SER A 132 -0.86 -27.51 8.06
C SER A 132 -0.95 -27.84 6.57
N ARG A 133 -0.35 -29.01 6.21
CA ARG A 133 -0.45 -29.54 4.84
C ARG A 133 -1.88 -29.87 4.47
N GLU A 134 -2.60 -30.47 5.40
CA GLU A 134 -3.99 -30.89 5.22
C GLU A 134 -4.88 -29.67 4.96
N GLU A 135 -4.74 -28.60 5.76
CA GLU A 135 -5.47 -27.36 5.56
C GLU A 135 -5.15 -26.70 4.19
N ALA A 136 -3.88 -26.73 3.77
CA ALA A 136 -3.49 -26.17 2.47
C ALA A 136 -4.10 -26.91 1.29
N LEU A 137 -4.17 -28.26 1.37
CA LEU A 137 -4.81 -29.09 0.33
C LEU A 137 -6.33 -28.89 0.31
N GLU A 138 -6.98 -28.85 1.49
CA GLU A 138 -8.42 -28.58 1.59
C GLU A 138 -8.76 -27.23 0.97
N LEU A 139 -8.00 -26.19 1.31
CA LEU A 139 -8.18 -24.84 0.78
C LEU A 139 -7.95 -24.79 -0.74
N ALA A 140 -6.91 -25.45 -1.25
CA ALA A 140 -6.65 -25.51 -2.69
C ALA A 140 -7.77 -26.25 -3.46
N HIS A 141 -8.36 -27.29 -2.87
CA HIS A 141 -9.52 -27.98 -3.47
C HIS A 141 -10.79 -27.14 -3.44
N GLU A 142 -10.98 -26.32 -2.40
CA GLU A 142 -12.12 -25.40 -2.29
C GLU A 142 -12.02 -24.26 -3.33
N ILE A 143 -10.81 -23.68 -3.49
CA ILE A 143 -10.53 -22.62 -4.46
C ILE A 143 -10.54 -23.16 -5.90
N GLY A 144 -10.00 -24.36 -6.11
CA GLY A 144 -9.74 -24.93 -7.43
C GLY A 144 -8.37 -24.54 -8.00
N TYR A 145 -7.69 -25.52 -8.62
CA TYR A 145 -6.39 -25.27 -9.27
C TYR A 145 -6.55 -24.51 -10.60
N PRO A 146 -5.55 -23.70 -11.01
CA PRO A 146 -4.29 -23.41 -10.29
C PRO A 146 -4.47 -22.46 -9.11
N VAL A 147 -3.63 -22.63 -8.07
CA VAL A 147 -3.59 -21.72 -6.93
C VAL A 147 -2.20 -21.07 -6.80
N LEU A 148 -2.16 -19.88 -6.23
CA LEU A 148 -0.95 -19.16 -5.88
C LEU A 148 -0.59 -19.43 -4.43
N VAL A 149 0.62 -19.89 -4.17
CA VAL A 149 1.09 -20.20 -2.81
C VAL A 149 2.27 -19.33 -2.44
N ARG A 150 2.28 -18.82 -1.20
CA ARG A 150 3.36 -18.00 -0.65
C ARG A 150 3.48 -18.18 0.86
N PRO A 151 4.69 -18.03 1.45
CA PRO A 151 4.81 -17.93 2.90
C PRO A 151 4.26 -16.59 3.40
N SER A 152 3.60 -16.58 4.57
CA SER A 152 2.95 -15.39 5.14
C SER A 152 3.90 -14.22 5.45
N TYR A 153 5.22 -14.45 5.49
CA TYR A 153 6.20 -13.47 5.96
C TYR A 153 7.37 -13.26 4.99
N VAL A 154 7.13 -13.32 3.70
CA VAL A 154 8.19 -13.03 2.71
C VAL A 154 7.88 -11.73 2.00
N LEU A 155 8.74 -10.73 2.19
CA LEU A 155 8.70 -9.45 1.48
C LEU A 155 9.12 -9.61 0.01
N GLY A 156 8.36 -9.01 -0.90
CA GLY A 156 8.77 -8.81 -2.29
C GLY A 156 8.63 -10.03 -3.20
N GLY A 157 7.57 -10.85 -3.07
CA GLY A 157 7.24 -11.91 -4.05
C GLY A 157 8.23 -13.09 -4.10
N ARG A 158 9.26 -13.09 -3.27
CA ARG A 158 10.20 -14.21 -3.18
C ARG A 158 9.50 -15.44 -2.61
N ALA A 159 9.67 -16.58 -3.27
CA ALA A 159 9.04 -17.86 -2.93
C ALA A 159 7.53 -17.94 -3.22
N MET A 160 6.94 -17.00 -3.96
CA MET A 160 5.59 -17.14 -4.51
C MET A 160 5.63 -18.12 -5.68
N ARG A 161 4.67 -19.04 -5.75
CA ARG A 161 4.62 -20.06 -6.81
C ARG A 161 3.18 -20.38 -7.20
N VAL A 162 2.92 -20.43 -8.49
CA VAL A 162 1.69 -21.03 -9.01
C VAL A 162 1.83 -22.54 -8.99
N VAL A 163 0.84 -23.23 -8.44
CA VAL A 163 0.78 -24.69 -8.38
C VAL A 163 -0.49 -25.18 -9.05
N GLU A 164 -0.36 -26.25 -9.83
CA GLU A 164 -1.41 -26.73 -10.73
C GLU A 164 -2.12 -28.00 -10.21
N ASP A 165 -1.55 -28.65 -9.18
CA ASP A 165 -2.05 -29.90 -8.63
C ASP A 165 -1.55 -30.15 -7.20
N ASP A 166 -2.10 -31.17 -6.55
CA ASP A 166 -1.75 -31.57 -5.18
C ASP A 166 -0.27 -31.91 -5.05
N GLU A 167 0.32 -32.59 -6.03
CA GLU A 167 1.74 -33.00 -5.98
C GLU A 167 2.68 -31.80 -5.99
N ALA A 168 2.33 -30.77 -6.79
CA ALA A 168 3.09 -29.51 -6.83
C ALA A 168 2.94 -28.73 -5.52
N LEU A 169 1.73 -28.72 -4.95
CA LEU A 169 1.44 -28.09 -3.66
C LEU A 169 2.21 -28.77 -2.51
N GLU A 170 2.20 -30.09 -2.46
CA GLU A 170 2.94 -30.85 -1.46
C GLU A 170 4.45 -30.59 -1.53
N ARG A 171 5.03 -30.60 -2.71
CA ARG A 171 6.45 -30.26 -2.91
C ARG A 171 6.77 -28.84 -2.42
N TYR A 172 5.88 -27.88 -2.70
CA TYR A 172 6.05 -26.51 -2.23
C TYR A 172 6.02 -26.43 -0.71
N ILE A 173 5.05 -27.09 -0.05
CA ILE A 173 4.92 -27.11 1.41
C ILE A 173 6.18 -27.71 2.06
N GLU A 174 6.70 -28.82 1.51
CA GLU A 174 7.95 -29.42 2.02
C GLU A 174 9.15 -28.47 1.93
N GLU A 175 9.24 -27.68 0.85
CA GLU A 175 10.28 -26.67 0.70
C GLU A 175 10.10 -25.50 1.68
N ALA A 176 8.87 -25.00 1.83
CA ALA A 176 8.53 -23.88 2.70
C ALA A 176 8.75 -24.22 4.19
N VAL A 177 8.33 -25.41 4.62
CA VAL A 177 8.53 -25.90 6.00
C VAL A 177 10.01 -26.04 6.35
N ARG A 178 10.88 -26.41 5.41
CA ARG A 178 12.34 -26.46 5.65
C ARG A 178 12.94 -25.08 5.93
N VAL A 179 12.34 -24.02 5.33
CA VAL A 179 12.82 -22.64 5.49
C VAL A 179 12.22 -21.96 6.72
N SER A 180 10.96 -22.27 7.03
CA SER A 180 10.22 -21.66 8.14
C SER A 180 9.18 -22.63 8.73
N PRO A 181 9.58 -23.52 9.67
CA PRO A 181 8.76 -24.63 10.14
C PRO A 181 7.43 -24.25 10.80
N ASP A 182 7.37 -23.07 11.40
CA ASP A 182 6.24 -22.62 12.25
C ASP A 182 5.43 -21.48 11.59
N LYS A 183 5.60 -21.24 10.28
CA LYS A 183 4.93 -20.12 9.62
C LYS A 183 3.82 -20.60 8.70
N PRO A 184 2.65 -19.92 8.75
CA PRO A 184 1.54 -20.26 7.87
C PRO A 184 1.89 -20.02 6.38
N ILE A 185 1.19 -20.75 5.52
CA ILE A 185 1.25 -20.63 4.07
C ILE A 185 -0.05 -19.96 3.62
N LEU A 186 0.05 -18.98 2.75
CA LEU A 186 -1.10 -18.41 2.06
C LEU A 186 -1.35 -19.20 0.77
N VAL A 187 -2.61 -19.57 0.55
CA VAL A 187 -3.09 -20.22 -0.66
C VAL A 187 -4.18 -19.32 -1.24
N ASP A 188 -3.92 -18.78 -2.40
CA ASP A 188 -4.80 -17.82 -3.06
C ASP A 188 -5.21 -18.30 -4.45
N GLN A 189 -6.38 -17.91 -4.92
CA GLN A 189 -6.82 -18.12 -6.29
C GLN A 189 -5.81 -17.48 -7.26
N PHE A 190 -5.35 -18.24 -8.24
CA PHE A 190 -4.55 -17.67 -9.31
C PHE A 190 -5.46 -17.10 -10.40
N LEU A 191 -5.37 -15.82 -10.62
CA LEU A 191 -6.11 -15.13 -11.68
C LEU A 191 -5.33 -15.24 -13.00
N ALA A 192 -5.65 -16.26 -13.79
CA ALA A 192 -4.97 -16.49 -15.06
C ALA A 192 -5.27 -15.35 -16.06
N ASP A 193 -4.26 -14.97 -16.84
CA ASP A 193 -4.33 -13.92 -17.87
C ASP A 193 -4.89 -12.56 -17.38
N ALA A 194 -4.82 -12.32 -16.06
CA ALA A 194 -5.23 -11.05 -15.49
C ALA A 194 -4.27 -9.92 -15.84
N VAL A 195 -4.82 -8.74 -16.08
CA VAL A 195 -4.10 -7.48 -16.20
C VAL A 195 -3.99 -6.85 -14.83
N GLU A 196 -2.79 -6.68 -14.30
CA GLU A 196 -2.57 -5.99 -13.02
C GLU A 196 -2.57 -4.47 -13.21
N LEU A 197 -3.12 -3.80 -12.20
CA LEU A 197 -3.23 -2.35 -12.16
C LEU A 197 -2.76 -1.82 -10.80
N ASP A 198 -2.11 -0.67 -10.81
CA ASP A 198 -1.92 0.18 -9.65
C ASP A 198 -2.72 1.47 -9.83
N VAL A 199 -3.47 1.86 -8.81
CA VAL A 199 -4.17 3.15 -8.77
C VAL A 199 -3.61 3.96 -7.62
N ASP A 200 -3.00 5.09 -7.94
CA ASP A 200 -2.59 6.08 -6.94
C ASP A 200 -3.64 7.19 -6.83
N ALA A 201 -4.10 7.41 -5.62
CA ALA A 201 -5.14 8.39 -5.30
C ALA A 201 -4.75 9.25 -4.09
N VAL A 202 -5.45 10.36 -3.95
CA VAL A 202 -5.48 11.20 -2.73
C VAL A 202 -6.93 11.38 -2.32
N ALA A 203 -7.20 11.27 -1.02
CA ALA A 203 -8.52 11.55 -0.46
C ALA A 203 -8.41 12.54 0.71
N ASP A 204 -9.50 13.27 0.98
CA ASP A 204 -9.60 14.21 2.11
C ASP A 204 -10.66 13.77 3.16
N GLY A 205 -11.08 12.50 3.08
CA GLY A 205 -12.14 11.92 3.90
C GLY A 205 -13.53 11.96 3.24
N GLU A 206 -13.76 12.85 2.28
CA GLU A 206 -15.03 13.00 1.54
C GLU A 206 -14.83 12.78 0.03
N ASP A 207 -13.96 13.58 -0.57
CA ASP A 207 -13.63 13.55 -1.98
C ASP A 207 -12.37 12.72 -2.27
N VAL A 208 -12.31 12.14 -3.48
CA VAL A 208 -11.20 11.30 -3.92
C VAL A 208 -10.69 11.76 -5.28
N LEU A 209 -9.42 12.11 -5.34
CA LEU A 209 -8.70 12.44 -6.56
C LEU A 209 -7.91 11.23 -7.04
N ILE A 210 -8.29 10.61 -8.15
CA ILE A 210 -7.49 9.59 -8.82
C ILE A 210 -6.32 10.28 -9.55
N GLY A 211 -5.11 10.10 -9.04
CA GLY A 211 -3.88 10.64 -9.62
C GLY A 211 -3.50 9.95 -10.93
N GLY A 212 -3.75 8.66 -11.02
CA GLY A 212 -3.55 7.87 -12.22
C GLY A 212 -3.89 6.41 -12.03
N VAL A 213 -4.28 5.76 -13.14
CA VAL A 213 -4.42 4.30 -13.24
C VAL A 213 -3.30 3.80 -14.11
N MET A 214 -2.51 2.88 -13.59
CA MET A 214 -1.32 2.34 -14.21
C MET A 214 -1.50 0.86 -14.51
N GLU A 215 -1.30 0.47 -15.76
CA GLU A 215 -1.35 -0.91 -16.23
C GLU A 215 0.05 -1.53 -16.25
N HIS A 216 0.20 -2.74 -15.72
CA HIS A 216 1.43 -3.51 -15.81
C HIS A 216 1.53 -4.22 -17.16
N VAL A 217 2.73 -4.22 -17.73
CA VAL A 217 3.02 -4.91 -19.00
C VAL A 217 3.39 -6.38 -18.76
N GLU A 218 4.06 -6.65 -17.64
CA GLU A 218 4.40 -8.00 -17.21
C GLU A 218 3.17 -8.75 -16.72
N SER A 219 3.23 -10.08 -16.82
CA SER A 219 2.17 -10.95 -16.30
C SER A 219 1.98 -10.78 -14.80
N ALA A 220 0.76 -11.05 -14.33
CA ALA A 220 0.39 -11.00 -12.92
C ALA A 220 1.40 -11.73 -12.01
N GLY A 221 1.70 -11.11 -10.85
CA GLY A 221 2.66 -11.60 -9.88
C GLY A 221 4.07 -10.98 -9.95
N VAL A 222 4.33 -10.06 -10.89
CA VAL A 222 5.55 -9.24 -10.89
C VAL A 222 5.27 -7.95 -10.14
N HIS A 223 6.07 -7.67 -9.10
CA HIS A 223 5.90 -6.46 -8.27
C HIS A 223 5.94 -5.19 -9.13
N SER A 224 5.07 -4.23 -8.88
CA SER A 224 4.92 -2.98 -9.64
C SER A 224 6.22 -2.16 -9.77
N GLY A 225 7.10 -2.22 -8.78
CA GLY A 225 8.41 -1.58 -8.83
C GLY A 225 9.40 -2.21 -9.81
N ASP A 226 9.14 -3.45 -10.24
CA ASP A 226 9.98 -4.23 -11.15
C ASP A 226 9.31 -4.45 -12.51
N SER A 227 8.06 -3.99 -12.68
CA SER A 227 7.25 -4.12 -13.90
C SER A 227 7.38 -2.89 -14.79
N ALA A 228 7.38 -3.08 -16.09
CA ALA A 228 7.13 -2.00 -17.03
C ALA A 228 5.64 -1.63 -16.97
N CYS A 229 5.34 -0.33 -16.97
CA CYS A 229 4.00 0.15 -16.73
C CYS A 229 3.55 1.18 -17.76
N MET A 230 2.24 1.26 -18.00
CA MET A 230 1.63 2.20 -18.94
C MET A 230 0.59 3.09 -18.26
N ILE A 231 0.63 4.39 -18.56
CA ILE A 231 -0.40 5.36 -18.21
C ILE A 231 -0.76 6.16 -19.46
N PRO A 232 -2.04 6.23 -19.86
CA PRO A 232 -3.20 5.51 -19.32
C PRO A 232 -3.18 4.02 -19.69
N PRO A 233 -4.02 3.18 -19.04
CA PRO A 233 -4.23 1.79 -19.41
C PRO A 233 -4.61 1.64 -20.89
N ARG A 234 -4.15 0.56 -21.53
CA ARG A 234 -4.38 0.31 -22.95
C ARG A 234 -5.27 -0.91 -23.21
N SER A 235 -5.28 -1.86 -22.28
CA SER A 235 -6.02 -3.11 -22.42
C SER A 235 -7.47 -3.00 -21.94
N LEU A 236 -7.80 -1.97 -21.15
CA LEU A 236 -9.11 -1.78 -20.56
C LEU A 236 -10.02 -0.90 -21.43
N ASP A 237 -11.29 -1.26 -21.49
CA ASP A 237 -12.33 -0.39 -22.03
C ASP A 237 -12.79 0.67 -21.01
N ASP A 238 -13.60 1.62 -21.46
CA ASP A 238 -14.07 2.73 -20.63
C ASP A 238 -14.96 2.26 -19.46
N ALA A 239 -15.72 1.19 -19.64
CA ALA A 239 -16.60 0.63 -18.61
C ALA A 239 -15.78 0.00 -17.47
N THR A 240 -14.80 -0.82 -17.81
CA THR A 240 -13.87 -1.44 -16.87
C THR A 240 -13.04 -0.38 -16.14
N LEU A 241 -12.54 0.61 -16.86
CA LEU A 241 -11.80 1.71 -16.26
C LEU A 241 -12.66 2.53 -15.28
N SER A 242 -13.94 2.74 -15.60
CA SER A 242 -14.88 3.40 -14.69
C SER A 242 -15.13 2.55 -13.44
N ARG A 243 -15.23 1.22 -13.58
CA ARG A 243 -15.37 0.32 -12.43
C ARG A 243 -14.13 0.34 -11.54
N VAL A 244 -12.92 0.31 -12.11
CA VAL A 244 -11.65 0.43 -11.38
C VAL A 244 -11.61 1.70 -10.53
N ARG A 245 -12.04 2.83 -11.10
CA ARG A 245 -12.09 4.11 -10.38
C ARG A 245 -13.13 4.08 -9.26
N SER A 246 -14.34 3.60 -9.53
CA SER A 246 -15.40 3.49 -8.52
C SER A 246 -14.97 2.63 -7.34
N VAL A 247 -14.37 1.45 -7.61
CA VAL A 247 -13.83 0.57 -6.56
C VAL A 247 -12.79 1.28 -5.71
N THR A 248 -11.87 2.01 -6.33
CA THR A 248 -10.85 2.78 -5.58
C THR A 248 -11.49 3.87 -4.71
N GLU A 249 -12.49 4.59 -5.22
CA GLU A 249 -13.20 5.61 -4.47
C GLU A 249 -14.00 5.02 -3.29
N ASP A 250 -14.65 3.88 -3.50
CA ASP A 250 -15.44 3.20 -2.46
C ASP A 250 -14.53 2.72 -1.31
N ILE A 251 -13.36 2.15 -1.65
CA ILE A 251 -12.33 1.77 -0.67
C ILE A 251 -11.81 3.00 0.09
N ALA A 252 -11.48 4.09 -0.61
CA ALA A 252 -10.98 5.31 0.01
C ALA A 252 -11.97 5.87 1.05
N ARG A 253 -13.26 5.89 0.72
CA ARG A 253 -14.32 6.35 1.62
C ARG A 253 -14.52 5.39 2.80
N ALA A 254 -14.52 4.08 2.55
CA ALA A 254 -14.72 3.09 3.60
C ALA A 254 -13.56 3.05 4.62
N LEU A 255 -12.34 3.33 4.18
CA LEU A 255 -11.17 3.49 5.04
C LEU A 255 -11.06 4.91 5.65
N GLU A 256 -12.01 5.81 5.37
CA GLU A 256 -11.93 7.22 5.79
C GLU A 256 -10.54 7.81 5.47
N THR A 257 -10.03 7.53 4.29
CA THR A 257 -8.67 7.90 3.88
C THR A 257 -8.50 9.41 3.85
N VAL A 258 -7.46 9.90 4.52
CA VAL A 258 -6.98 11.27 4.40
C VAL A 258 -5.50 11.23 3.96
N GLY A 259 -5.20 11.77 2.78
CA GLY A 259 -3.88 11.71 2.18
C GLY A 259 -3.76 10.64 1.11
N LEU A 260 -2.65 9.90 1.11
CA LEU A 260 -2.29 8.96 0.05
C LEU A 260 -3.04 7.62 0.17
N LEU A 261 -3.45 7.09 -0.98
CA LEU A 261 -3.96 5.74 -1.12
C LEU A 261 -3.38 5.12 -2.41
N ASN A 262 -2.89 3.90 -2.30
CA ASN A 262 -2.58 3.05 -3.44
C ASN A 262 -3.47 1.80 -3.37
N VAL A 263 -4.14 1.47 -4.47
CA VAL A 263 -4.94 0.24 -4.60
C VAL A 263 -4.36 -0.59 -5.73
N GLN A 264 -4.03 -1.84 -5.42
CA GLN A 264 -3.61 -2.82 -6.42
C GLN A 264 -4.80 -3.69 -6.81
N LEU A 265 -5.01 -3.81 -8.12
CA LEU A 265 -6.13 -4.55 -8.68
C LEU A 265 -5.65 -5.52 -9.75
N ALA A 266 -6.48 -6.51 -10.03
CA ALA A 266 -6.34 -7.41 -11.17
C ALA A 266 -7.66 -7.45 -11.94
N VAL A 267 -7.58 -7.44 -13.27
CA VAL A 267 -8.75 -7.52 -14.14
C VAL A 267 -8.64 -8.76 -15.00
N THR A 268 -9.58 -9.66 -14.88
CA THR A 268 -9.72 -10.86 -15.73
C THR A 268 -10.67 -10.60 -16.90
N GLY A 269 -10.71 -11.51 -17.88
CA GLY A 269 -11.62 -11.40 -19.03
C GLY A 269 -11.24 -10.34 -20.07
N VAL A 270 -10.20 -9.55 -19.85
CA VAL A 270 -9.79 -8.43 -20.73
C VAL A 270 -9.44 -8.89 -22.16
N HIS A 271 -8.87 -10.08 -22.28
CA HIS A 271 -8.40 -10.64 -23.57
C HIS A 271 -9.35 -11.67 -24.16
N ASP A 272 -10.48 -11.94 -23.50
CA ASP A 272 -11.52 -12.87 -23.95
C ASP A 272 -12.73 -12.11 -24.46
N ALA A 273 -13.01 -12.20 -25.76
CA ALA A 273 -14.14 -11.50 -26.37
C ALA A 273 -15.54 -12.03 -25.93
N ASP A 274 -15.57 -13.20 -25.33
CA ASP A 274 -16.79 -13.87 -24.89
C ASP A 274 -17.00 -13.78 -23.35
N ALA A 275 -16.02 -13.20 -22.61
CA ALA A 275 -16.09 -13.02 -21.16
C ALA A 275 -16.30 -11.55 -20.79
N ASP A 276 -17.06 -11.31 -19.73
CA ASP A 276 -17.15 -9.99 -19.11
C ASP A 276 -15.87 -9.75 -18.26
N ALA A 277 -15.35 -8.53 -18.29
CA ALA A 277 -14.22 -8.15 -17.45
C ALA A 277 -14.63 -8.09 -15.98
N GLU A 278 -13.88 -8.77 -15.11
CA GLU A 278 -14.07 -8.75 -13.67
C GLU A 278 -12.90 -8.06 -12.98
N VAL A 279 -13.19 -7.15 -12.05
CA VAL A 279 -12.21 -6.36 -11.29
C VAL A 279 -12.08 -6.93 -9.89
N TYR A 280 -10.87 -7.35 -9.54
CA TYR A 280 -10.50 -7.88 -8.23
C TYR A 280 -9.56 -6.91 -7.51
N VAL A 281 -9.79 -6.69 -6.22
CA VAL A 281 -8.85 -5.96 -5.36
C VAL A 281 -7.85 -6.95 -4.76
N LEU A 282 -6.56 -6.63 -4.91
CA LEU A 282 -5.47 -7.43 -4.35
C LEU A 282 -5.04 -6.90 -2.99
N GLU A 283 -4.86 -5.57 -2.88
CA GLU A 283 -4.52 -4.89 -1.64
C GLU A 283 -4.81 -3.39 -1.73
N ALA A 284 -5.00 -2.75 -0.59
CA ALA A 284 -5.07 -1.30 -0.46
C ALA A 284 -4.03 -0.83 0.56
N ASN A 285 -3.32 0.22 0.20
CA ASN A 285 -2.26 0.79 1.02
C ASN A 285 -2.55 2.27 1.26
N PRO A 286 -3.10 2.67 2.43
CA PRO A 286 -3.38 4.07 2.75
C PRO A 286 -2.09 4.83 3.12
N ARG A 287 -1.14 4.85 2.20
CA ARG A 287 0.20 5.46 2.30
C ARG A 287 0.79 5.68 0.92
N SER A 288 1.96 6.34 0.86
CA SER A 288 2.71 6.46 -0.39
C SER A 288 3.12 5.09 -0.95
N SER A 289 3.10 5.00 -2.26
CA SER A 289 3.53 3.85 -3.04
C SER A 289 4.84 4.13 -3.78
N ARG A 290 5.44 3.11 -4.33
CA ARG A 290 6.61 3.24 -5.22
C ARG A 290 6.26 3.88 -6.56
N THR A 291 4.99 3.89 -6.92
CA THR A 291 4.49 4.37 -8.21
C THR A 291 4.19 5.87 -8.21
N VAL A 292 3.96 6.50 -7.05
CA VAL A 292 3.66 7.93 -6.92
C VAL A 292 4.59 8.85 -7.71
N PRO A 293 5.93 8.69 -7.69
CA PRO A 293 6.82 9.56 -8.47
C PRO A 293 6.61 9.43 -9.98
N PHE A 294 6.38 8.21 -10.46
CA PHE A 294 6.13 7.94 -11.88
C PHE A 294 4.77 8.51 -12.29
N VAL A 295 3.71 8.20 -11.55
CA VAL A 295 2.36 8.71 -11.83
C VAL A 295 2.34 10.24 -11.84
N SER A 296 2.92 10.87 -10.80
CA SER A 296 2.98 12.34 -10.71
C SER A 296 3.68 12.98 -11.90
N LYS A 297 4.79 12.41 -12.36
CA LYS A 297 5.54 12.95 -13.50
C LYS A 297 4.84 12.68 -14.83
N ALA A 298 4.19 11.53 -14.99
CA ALA A 298 3.51 11.16 -16.23
C ALA A 298 2.21 11.93 -16.43
N THR A 299 1.44 12.15 -15.36
CA THR A 299 0.13 12.83 -15.42
C THR A 299 0.21 14.34 -15.20
N GLY A 300 1.27 14.81 -14.53
CA GLY A 300 1.41 16.20 -14.07
C GLY A 300 0.66 16.49 -12.76
N VAL A 301 0.04 15.49 -12.13
CA VAL A 301 -0.66 15.63 -10.85
C VAL A 301 0.35 15.50 -9.71
N PRO A 302 0.58 16.53 -8.87
CA PRO A 302 1.58 16.48 -7.80
C PRO A 302 1.03 15.78 -6.55
N ILE A 303 0.79 14.46 -6.67
CA ILE A 303 0.08 13.60 -5.70
C ILE A 303 0.61 13.80 -4.27
N ALA A 304 1.92 13.73 -4.05
CA ALA A 304 2.50 13.86 -2.72
C ALA A 304 2.31 15.26 -2.10
N LYS A 305 2.31 16.33 -2.94
CA LYS A 305 2.03 17.69 -2.47
C LYS A 305 0.56 17.84 -2.06
N ILE A 306 -0.36 17.38 -2.91
CA ILE A 306 -1.81 17.42 -2.63
C ILE A 306 -2.10 16.65 -1.34
N ALA A 307 -1.55 15.44 -1.20
CA ALA A 307 -1.71 14.63 0.00
C ALA A 307 -1.23 15.35 1.27
N ALA A 308 -0.04 15.96 1.24
CA ALA A 308 0.45 16.73 2.39
C ALA A 308 -0.46 17.94 2.72
N THR A 309 -1.06 18.54 1.70
CA THR A 309 -1.98 19.68 1.87
C THR A 309 -3.27 19.24 2.54
N VAL A 310 -3.91 18.15 2.08
CA VAL A 310 -5.17 17.66 2.67
C VAL A 310 -4.99 17.16 4.10
N MET A 311 -3.82 16.64 4.45
CA MET A 311 -3.50 16.25 5.83
C MET A 311 -3.39 17.44 6.81
N THR A 312 -3.43 18.68 6.32
CA THR A 312 -3.46 19.91 7.12
C THR A 312 -4.83 20.60 7.07
N ASP A 313 -5.92 19.81 7.07
CA ASP A 313 -7.32 20.26 7.05
C ASP A 313 -7.70 21.14 5.83
N GLN A 314 -7.01 20.96 4.72
CA GLN A 314 -7.40 21.52 3.42
C GLN A 314 -8.23 20.50 2.65
N SER A 315 -9.31 20.90 2.00
CA SER A 315 -10.08 20.03 1.09
C SER A 315 -9.44 19.93 -0.30
N LEU A 316 -9.79 18.85 -1.03
CA LEU A 316 -9.43 18.63 -2.43
C LEU A 316 -10.05 19.64 -3.38
#